data_ef1a828267c917a6bb78bc2874fe535a
#
_entry.id   ef1a828267c917a6bb78bc2874fe535a
#
_cell.length_a   1.000
_cell.length_b   1.000
_cell.length_c   1.000
_cell.angle_alpha   90.00
_cell.angle_beta   90.00
_cell.angle_gamma   90.00
#
_symmetry.space_group_name_H-M   'P 1'
#
loop_
_entity.id
_entity.type
_entity.pdbx_description
1 polymer ?
#
loop_
_entity_poly.entity_id
_entity_poly.type
_entity_poly.pdbx_seq_one_letter_code
_entity_poly.pdbx_strand_id
1 'polypeptide(L)'
;FILDIGQGDSFADIYGEKRFKWIYSEYKLAKKFNIPLCILPQTIGPFNDAGLRKKAMGAVRSAKCVMVRDKQSADYVKSLLPNLDVTEIIDVAFFMPYEKKEFNKEYIHVGLNISALLWNGGYTMDNQFGLKSNYQCLIRGIVEYFLSKKDVKLHLIPHVVGGERGLE
;
A
#
# COMPACT_ATOMS: atom_id res chain seq x y z
N PHE A 1 -19.72 8.34 12.08
CA PHE A 1 -18.34 8.50 11.59
C PHE A 1 -18.09 7.58 10.42
N ILE A 2 -17.31 8.05 9.45
CA ILE A 2 -16.63 7.20 8.48
C ILE A 2 -15.15 7.21 8.84
N LEU A 3 -14.59 6.01 9.03
CA LEU A 3 -13.15 5.80 9.24
C LEU A 3 -12.62 5.11 7.98
N ASP A 4 -11.81 5.80 7.21
CA ASP A 4 -11.30 5.30 5.94
C ASP A 4 -9.81 5.01 6.03
N ILE A 5 -9.42 3.77 5.67
CA ILE A 5 -8.04 3.31 5.56
C ILE A 5 -7.62 3.04 4.10
N GLY A 6 -8.44 3.44 3.13
CA GLY A 6 -8.19 3.18 1.71
C GLY A 6 -8.08 1.70 1.35
N GLN A 7 -8.54 0.79 2.22
CA GLN A 7 -8.43 -0.67 2.07
C GLN A 7 -6.99 -1.16 1.80
N GLY A 8 -5.99 -0.46 2.39
CA GLY A 8 -4.57 -0.75 2.21
C GLY A 8 -3.95 -0.12 0.96
N ASP A 9 -4.76 0.39 0.03
CA ASP A 9 -4.28 1.13 -1.12
C ASP A 9 -3.92 2.59 -0.76
N SER A 10 -3.22 3.23 -1.68
CA SER A 10 -2.97 4.67 -1.56
C SER A 10 -4.14 5.47 -2.14
N PHE A 11 -4.52 6.54 -1.48
CA PHE A 11 -5.42 7.53 -2.09
C PHE A 11 -4.63 8.35 -3.12
N ALA A 12 -4.52 7.80 -4.33
CA ALA A 12 -3.76 8.33 -5.44
C ALA A 12 -4.43 7.96 -6.77
N ASP A 13 -3.91 8.48 -7.87
CA ASP A 13 -4.38 8.12 -9.21
C ASP A 13 -3.53 7.03 -9.91
N ILE A 14 -2.52 6.51 -9.23
CA ILE A 14 -1.62 5.47 -9.75
C ILE A 14 -2.36 4.17 -10.11
N TYR A 15 -3.46 3.88 -9.41
CA TYR A 15 -4.31 2.70 -9.67
C TYR A 15 -5.40 2.96 -10.71
N GLY A 16 -5.35 4.12 -11.37
CA GLY A 16 -6.32 4.53 -12.37
C GLY A 16 -7.58 5.19 -11.81
N GLU A 17 -8.32 5.82 -12.74
CA GLU A 17 -9.48 6.65 -12.40
C GLU A 17 -10.63 5.85 -11.76
N LYS A 18 -10.80 4.57 -12.14
CA LYS A 18 -11.85 3.70 -11.58
C LYS A 18 -11.66 3.49 -10.09
N ARG A 19 -10.43 3.18 -9.66
CA ARG A 19 -10.09 2.98 -8.26
C ARG A 19 -10.22 4.28 -7.46
N PHE A 20 -9.71 5.38 -8.01
CA PHE A 20 -9.89 6.70 -7.43
C PHE A 20 -11.37 7.04 -7.20
N LYS A 21 -12.23 6.84 -8.20
CA LYS A 21 -13.67 7.12 -8.09
C LYS A 21 -14.32 6.30 -6.99
N TRP A 22 -13.90 5.08 -6.78
CA TRP A 22 -14.43 4.23 -5.74
C TRP A 22 -14.12 4.82 -4.35
N ILE A 23 -12.85 5.04 -4.01
CA ILE A 23 -12.47 5.67 -2.73
C ILE A 23 -13.14 7.05 -2.58
N TYR A 24 -13.08 7.87 -3.61
CA TYR A 24 -13.66 9.22 -3.60
C TYR A 24 -15.20 9.20 -3.40
N SER A 25 -15.90 8.13 -3.80
CA SER A 25 -17.35 8.04 -3.62
C SER A 25 -17.75 8.02 -2.15
N GLU A 26 -16.97 7.40 -1.29
CA GLU A 26 -17.18 7.39 0.15
C GLU A 26 -17.03 8.80 0.75
N TYR A 27 -16.04 9.55 0.30
CA TYR A 27 -15.83 10.94 0.72
C TYR A 27 -16.97 11.86 0.26
N LYS A 28 -17.49 11.62 -0.95
CA LYS A 28 -18.69 12.33 -1.45
C LYS A 28 -19.92 12.03 -0.60
N LEU A 29 -20.11 10.78 -0.20
CA LEU A 29 -21.21 10.38 0.68
C LEU A 29 -21.08 11.03 2.06
N ALA A 30 -19.89 11.01 2.66
CA ALA A 30 -19.62 11.69 3.92
C ALA A 30 -20.03 13.16 3.86
N LYS A 31 -19.58 13.86 2.81
CA LYS A 31 -19.93 15.27 2.58
C LYS A 31 -21.42 15.51 2.34
N LYS A 32 -22.06 14.67 1.51
CA LYS A 32 -23.47 14.80 1.15
C LYS A 32 -24.39 14.66 2.36
N PHE A 33 -24.07 13.73 3.26
CA PHE A 33 -24.87 13.42 4.43
C PHE A 33 -24.34 14.07 5.72
N ASN A 34 -23.37 14.95 5.60
CA ASN A 34 -22.70 15.62 6.73
C ASN A 34 -22.20 14.64 7.80
N ILE A 35 -21.65 13.51 7.35
CA ILE A 35 -21.07 12.48 8.22
C ILE A 35 -19.60 12.82 8.45
N PRO A 36 -19.14 12.93 9.71
CA PRO A 36 -17.73 13.16 9.98
C PRO A 36 -16.85 12.06 9.37
N LEU A 37 -15.88 12.46 8.53
CA LEU A 37 -14.90 11.59 7.91
C LEU A 37 -13.55 11.75 8.61
N CYS A 38 -12.95 10.65 9.02
CA CYS A 38 -11.58 10.57 9.47
C CYS A 38 -10.78 9.71 8.49
N ILE A 39 -9.79 10.32 7.85
CA ILE A 39 -8.84 9.60 7.00
C ILE A 39 -7.77 9.04 7.92
N LEU A 40 -7.76 7.73 8.07
CA LEU A 40 -6.79 6.99 8.89
C LEU A 40 -5.45 6.86 8.17
N PRO A 41 -4.38 6.42 8.85
CA PRO A 41 -3.05 6.36 8.29
C PRO A 41 -3.00 5.60 6.96
N GLN A 42 -2.79 6.33 5.88
CA GLN A 42 -2.66 5.82 4.52
C GLN A 42 -1.73 6.74 3.71
N THR A 43 -1.31 6.28 2.54
CA THR A 43 -0.57 7.13 1.59
C THR A 43 -1.56 8.01 0.83
N ILE A 44 -1.28 9.31 0.77
CA ILE A 44 -2.08 10.29 0.02
C ILE A 44 -1.23 10.92 -1.08
N GLY A 45 -1.62 10.71 -2.33
CA GLY A 45 -0.90 11.19 -3.50
C GLY A 45 0.38 10.39 -3.82
N PRO A 46 1.22 10.89 -4.77
CA PRO A 46 0.92 12.06 -5.61
C PRO A 46 -0.23 11.80 -6.61
N PHE A 47 -0.85 12.88 -7.07
CA PHE A 47 -1.84 12.85 -8.15
C PHE A 47 -1.24 13.52 -9.38
N ASN A 48 -1.18 12.78 -10.50
CA ASN A 48 -0.70 13.29 -11.79
C ASN A 48 -1.78 14.07 -12.51
N ASP A 49 -3.04 13.60 -12.47
CA ASP A 49 -4.18 14.31 -13.05
C ASP A 49 -4.60 15.49 -12.17
N ALA A 50 -4.62 16.70 -12.75
CA ALA A 50 -4.97 17.92 -12.05
C ALA A 50 -6.44 17.94 -11.56
N GLY A 51 -7.36 17.32 -12.31
CA GLY A 51 -8.77 17.23 -11.96
C GLY A 51 -9.00 16.29 -10.78
N LEU A 52 -8.36 15.13 -10.79
CA LEU A 52 -8.41 14.18 -9.69
C LEU A 52 -7.74 14.76 -8.44
N ARG A 53 -6.59 15.42 -8.58
CA ARG A 53 -5.92 16.13 -7.49
C ARG A 53 -6.82 17.16 -6.82
N LYS A 54 -7.49 18.01 -7.62
CA LYS A 54 -8.44 19.02 -7.11
C LYS A 54 -9.58 18.38 -6.31
N LYS A 55 -10.15 17.28 -6.82
CA LYS A 55 -11.21 16.53 -6.15
C LYS A 55 -10.70 15.92 -4.84
N ALA A 56 -9.53 15.27 -4.89
CA ALA A 56 -8.91 14.63 -3.73
C ALA A 56 -8.62 15.64 -2.61
N MET A 57 -7.95 16.75 -2.94
CA MET A 57 -7.62 17.78 -1.95
C MET A 57 -8.88 18.48 -1.41
N GLY A 58 -9.94 18.58 -2.18
CA GLY A 58 -11.24 19.05 -1.69
C GLY A 58 -11.86 18.11 -0.66
N ALA A 59 -11.72 16.81 -0.85
CA ALA A 59 -12.17 15.79 0.11
C ALA A 59 -11.31 15.78 1.38
N VAL A 60 -9.98 15.75 1.22
CA VAL A 60 -9.01 15.81 2.34
C VAL A 60 -9.25 17.05 3.20
N ARG A 61 -9.44 18.23 2.59
CA ARG A 61 -9.74 19.46 3.33
C ARG A 61 -11.04 19.40 4.14
N SER A 62 -12.03 18.65 3.66
CA SER A 62 -13.33 18.51 4.35
C SER A 62 -13.35 17.43 5.43
N ALA A 63 -12.32 16.61 5.52
CA ALA A 63 -12.22 15.59 6.56
C ALA A 63 -12.03 16.23 7.93
N LYS A 64 -12.62 15.61 8.94
CA LYS A 64 -12.49 16.04 10.36
C LYS A 64 -11.10 15.75 10.90
N CYS A 65 -10.47 14.70 10.40
CA CYS A 65 -9.15 14.26 10.81
C CYS A 65 -8.44 13.67 9.59
N VAL A 66 -7.16 14.01 9.42
CA VAL A 66 -6.32 13.51 8.35
C VAL A 66 -5.04 12.95 8.93
N MET A 67 -4.88 11.64 8.78
CA MET A 67 -3.67 10.94 9.15
C MET A 67 -3.01 10.37 7.92
N VAL A 68 -1.69 10.37 7.91
CA VAL A 68 -0.87 9.77 6.86
C VAL A 68 0.16 8.82 7.46
N ARG A 69 0.56 7.81 6.72
CA ARG A 69 1.49 6.79 7.22
C ARG A 69 2.95 7.04 6.86
N ASP A 70 3.22 8.10 6.11
CA ASP A 70 4.56 8.43 5.66
C ASP A 70 4.75 9.93 5.47
N LYS A 71 6.01 10.34 5.61
CA LYS A 71 6.41 11.75 5.49
C LYS A 71 6.15 12.31 4.10
N GLN A 72 6.26 11.51 3.05
CA GLN A 72 6.06 11.98 1.67
C GLN A 72 4.61 12.41 1.46
N SER A 73 3.66 11.64 1.99
CA SER A 73 2.24 11.99 1.98
C SER A 73 1.97 13.25 2.81
N ALA A 74 2.59 13.37 3.99
CA ALA A 74 2.45 14.57 4.82
C ALA A 74 2.95 15.82 4.08
N ASP A 75 4.15 15.76 3.52
CA ASP A 75 4.75 16.87 2.77
C ASP A 75 3.92 17.21 1.53
N TYR A 76 3.43 16.19 0.81
CA TYR A 76 2.58 16.38 -0.36
C TYR A 76 1.27 17.09 0.00
N VAL A 77 0.54 16.64 1.01
CA VAL A 77 -0.70 17.25 1.43
C VAL A 77 -0.46 18.69 1.91
N LYS A 78 0.56 18.92 2.74
CA LYS A 78 0.92 20.25 3.24
C LYS A 78 1.34 21.22 2.14
N SER A 79 1.99 20.74 1.08
CA SER A 79 2.34 21.57 -0.08
C SER A 79 1.12 22.14 -0.81
N LEU A 80 -0.01 21.43 -0.78
CA LEU A 80 -1.27 21.81 -1.44
C LEU A 80 -2.28 22.44 -0.48
N LEU A 81 -2.20 22.11 0.79
CA LEU A 81 -3.09 22.54 1.87
C LEU A 81 -2.26 22.96 3.09
N PRO A 82 -1.52 24.07 3.05
CA PRO A 82 -0.54 24.42 4.09
C PRO A 82 -1.14 24.65 5.47
N ASN A 83 -2.42 25.01 5.55
CA ASN A 83 -3.10 25.26 6.84
C ASN A 83 -3.88 24.05 7.36
N LEU A 84 -3.80 22.90 6.68
CA LEU A 84 -4.45 21.69 7.14
C LEU A 84 -3.60 20.97 8.18
N ASP A 85 -4.22 20.62 9.30
CA ASP A 85 -3.58 19.75 10.28
C ASP A 85 -3.52 18.30 9.74
N VAL A 86 -2.30 17.82 9.59
CA VAL A 86 -2.01 16.47 9.09
C VAL A 86 -1.08 15.78 10.07
N THR A 87 -1.58 14.69 10.64
CA THR A 87 -0.83 13.88 11.61
C THR A 87 -0.14 12.73 10.89
N GLU A 88 1.19 12.65 11.00
CA GLU A 88 1.94 11.47 10.57
C GLU A 88 1.90 10.40 11.66
N ILE A 89 1.48 9.19 11.31
CA ILE A 89 1.36 8.08 12.25
C ILE A 89 1.69 6.78 11.51
N ILE A 90 2.18 5.79 12.23
CA ILE A 90 2.52 4.47 11.69
C ILE A 90 1.30 3.81 11.03
N ASP A 91 1.55 3.00 9.99
CA ASP A 91 0.51 2.21 9.32
C ASP A 91 -0.26 1.35 10.33
N VAL A 92 -1.59 1.33 10.19
CA VAL A 92 -2.48 0.61 11.11
C VAL A 92 -2.20 -0.88 11.21
N ALA A 93 -1.57 -1.48 10.19
CA ALA A 93 -1.16 -2.88 10.21
C ALA A 93 -0.20 -3.21 11.36
N PHE A 94 0.59 -2.24 11.83
CA PHE A 94 1.50 -2.44 12.97
C PHE A 94 0.79 -2.57 14.31
N PHE A 95 -0.49 -2.25 14.39
CA PHE A 95 -1.30 -2.46 15.60
C PHE A 95 -2.02 -3.82 15.61
N MET A 96 -1.87 -4.63 14.56
CA MET A 96 -2.46 -5.96 14.53
C MET A 96 -1.77 -6.86 15.56
N PRO A 97 -2.53 -7.60 16.37
CA PRO A 97 -1.94 -8.57 17.27
C PRO A 97 -1.20 -9.66 16.48
N TYR A 98 -0.05 -10.06 16.96
CA TYR A 98 0.75 -11.12 16.37
C TYR A 98 1.33 -12.03 17.43
N GLU A 99 1.55 -13.28 17.08
CA GLU A 99 2.27 -14.24 17.91
C GLU A 99 3.72 -14.30 17.45
N LYS A 100 4.63 -14.07 18.40
CA LYS A 100 6.06 -14.23 18.13
C LYS A 100 6.39 -15.72 18.04
N LYS A 101 6.78 -16.17 16.86
CA LYS A 101 7.29 -17.52 16.67
C LYS A 101 8.76 -17.59 17.03
N GLU A 102 9.12 -18.60 17.82
CA GLU A 102 10.52 -18.93 18.02
C GLU A 102 10.99 -19.87 16.91
N PHE A 103 12.15 -19.59 16.38
CA PHE A 103 12.80 -20.39 15.36
C PHE A 103 13.92 -21.24 15.99
N ASN A 104 14.13 -22.44 15.46
CA ASN A 104 15.26 -23.26 15.85
C ASN A 104 16.58 -22.54 15.52
N LYS A 105 17.39 -22.29 16.57
CA LYS A 105 18.65 -21.56 16.46
C LYS A 105 19.78 -22.35 15.79
N GLU A 106 19.60 -23.63 15.50
CA GLU A 106 20.55 -24.45 14.74
C GLU A 106 20.62 -24.03 13.25
N TYR A 107 19.61 -23.30 12.78
CA TYR A 107 19.51 -22.87 11.39
C TYR A 107 19.46 -21.35 11.27
N ILE A 108 20.02 -20.86 10.20
CA ILE A 108 19.82 -19.48 9.76
C ILE A 108 18.46 -19.42 9.04
N HIS A 109 17.52 -18.68 9.60
CA HIS A 109 16.21 -18.51 9.00
C HIS A 109 16.20 -17.28 8.09
N VAL A 110 15.94 -17.50 6.81
CA VAL A 110 15.86 -16.43 5.78
C VAL A 110 14.44 -16.32 5.30
N GLY A 111 13.83 -15.14 5.48
CA GLY A 111 12.53 -14.80 4.89
C GLY A 111 12.71 -14.15 3.52
N LEU A 112 12.10 -14.71 2.47
CA LEU A 112 12.08 -14.15 1.14
C LEU A 112 10.66 -13.72 0.80
N ASN A 113 10.45 -12.40 0.74
CA ASN A 113 9.18 -11.83 0.26
C ASN A 113 9.22 -11.72 -1.26
N ILE A 114 8.23 -12.32 -1.92
CA ILE A 114 8.11 -12.33 -3.38
C ILE A 114 6.89 -11.52 -3.79
N SER A 115 7.11 -10.49 -4.61
CA SER A 115 6.04 -9.69 -5.17
C SER A 115 5.41 -10.41 -6.38
N ALA A 116 4.16 -10.84 -6.24
CA ALA A 116 3.39 -11.38 -7.36
C ALA A 116 3.22 -10.34 -8.48
N LEU A 117 3.11 -9.06 -8.12
CA LEU A 117 2.99 -7.97 -9.07
C LEU A 117 4.23 -7.85 -9.99
N LEU A 118 5.43 -7.91 -9.40
CA LEU A 118 6.67 -7.91 -10.18
C LEU A 118 6.87 -9.23 -10.93
N TRP A 119 6.46 -10.35 -10.34
CA TRP A 119 6.53 -11.66 -10.96
C TRP A 119 5.70 -11.75 -12.24
N ASN A 120 4.52 -11.14 -12.24
CA ASN A 120 3.60 -11.13 -13.37
C ASN A 120 3.85 -9.96 -14.35
N GLY A 121 4.82 -9.10 -14.12
CA GLY A 121 5.11 -7.95 -15.00
C GLY A 121 4.21 -6.73 -14.79
N GLY A 122 3.60 -6.61 -13.63
CA GLY A 122 2.69 -5.51 -13.30
C GLY A 122 1.21 -5.88 -13.51
N TYR A 123 0.33 -4.90 -13.40
CA TYR A 123 -1.11 -5.07 -13.66
C TYR A 123 -1.43 -5.32 -15.13
N THR A 124 -0.55 -4.89 -16.02
CA THR A 124 -0.69 -5.04 -17.48
C THR A 124 0.00 -6.30 -18.02
N MET A 125 0.77 -7.01 -17.19
CA MET A 125 1.51 -8.24 -17.51
C MET A 125 2.58 -8.08 -18.62
N ASP A 126 3.03 -6.83 -18.86
CA ASP A 126 3.96 -6.48 -19.93
C ASP A 126 5.18 -5.69 -19.45
N ASN A 127 5.66 -6.00 -18.24
CA ASN A 127 6.75 -5.25 -17.60
C ASN A 127 6.40 -3.76 -17.35
N GLN A 128 5.21 -3.52 -16.87
CA GLN A 128 4.66 -2.19 -16.58
C GLN A 128 5.64 -1.25 -15.83
N PHE A 129 6.51 -1.81 -14.97
CA PHE A 129 7.44 -1.03 -14.16
C PHE A 129 8.82 -0.84 -14.83
N GLY A 130 8.98 -1.29 -16.06
CA GLY A 130 10.24 -1.13 -16.81
C GLY A 130 11.44 -1.81 -16.16
N LEU A 131 11.25 -2.98 -15.55
CA LEU A 131 12.34 -3.74 -14.96
C LEU A 131 13.35 -4.13 -16.03
N LYS A 132 14.61 -3.82 -15.80
CA LYS A 132 15.73 -4.15 -16.71
C LYS A 132 16.24 -5.58 -16.50
N SER A 133 15.93 -6.20 -15.37
CA SER A 133 16.30 -7.57 -15.02
C SER A 133 15.07 -8.47 -15.09
N ASN A 134 15.28 -9.75 -15.43
CA ASN A 134 14.23 -10.75 -15.34
C ASN A 134 13.98 -11.11 -13.86
N TYR A 135 12.90 -10.58 -13.30
CA TYR A 135 12.58 -10.76 -11.88
C TYR A 135 12.37 -12.23 -11.53
N GLN A 136 11.75 -13.03 -12.41
CA GLN A 136 11.52 -14.45 -12.17
C GLN A 136 12.82 -15.24 -12.10
N CYS A 137 13.76 -14.97 -13.02
CA CYS A 137 15.09 -15.58 -12.99
C CYS A 137 15.87 -15.18 -11.74
N LEU A 138 15.79 -13.91 -11.35
CA LEU A 138 16.43 -13.42 -10.12
C LEU A 138 15.91 -14.17 -8.88
N ILE A 139 14.61 -14.27 -8.72
CA ILE A 139 13.99 -14.94 -7.57
C ILE A 139 14.35 -16.43 -7.55
N ARG A 140 14.31 -17.11 -8.72
CA ARG A 140 14.72 -18.53 -8.80
C ARG A 140 16.18 -18.71 -8.37
N GLY A 141 17.09 -17.87 -8.86
CA GLY A 141 18.50 -17.93 -8.47
C GLY A 141 18.72 -17.68 -6.97
N ILE A 142 17.96 -16.75 -6.36
CA ILE A 142 18.00 -16.51 -4.92
C ILE A 142 17.52 -17.75 -4.16
N VAL A 143 16.42 -18.37 -4.58
CA VAL A 143 15.89 -19.59 -3.97
C VAL A 143 16.90 -20.73 -4.08
N GLU A 144 17.45 -20.99 -5.26
CA GLU A 144 18.47 -22.03 -5.49
C GLU A 144 19.72 -21.79 -4.63
N TYR A 145 20.17 -20.54 -4.55
CA TYR A 145 21.30 -20.17 -3.70
C TYR A 145 21.08 -20.54 -2.23
N PHE A 146 19.93 -20.18 -1.66
CA PHE A 146 19.66 -20.49 -0.26
C PHE A 146 19.39 -21.98 -0.02
N LEU A 147 18.73 -22.66 -0.96
CA LEU A 147 18.52 -24.10 -0.87
C LEU A 147 19.83 -24.91 -0.96
N SER A 148 20.89 -24.36 -1.55
CA SER A 148 22.21 -25.00 -1.57
C SER A 148 22.95 -24.95 -0.23
N LYS A 149 22.48 -24.15 0.74
CA LYS A 149 23.09 -24.01 2.07
C LYS A 149 22.47 -24.98 3.06
N LYS A 150 23.29 -25.81 3.70
CA LYS A 150 22.82 -26.87 4.63
C LYS A 150 22.30 -26.32 5.95
N ASP A 151 22.79 -25.16 6.37
CA ASP A 151 22.49 -24.46 7.61
C ASP A 151 21.38 -23.40 7.47
N VAL A 152 20.76 -23.29 6.29
CA VAL A 152 19.72 -22.31 6.00
C VAL A 152 18.34 -22.95 5.85
N LYS A 153 17.34 -22.35 6.47
CA LYS A 153 15.92 -22.59 6.20
C LYS A 153 15.31 -21.38 5.51
N LEU A 154 14.91 -21.55 4.25
CA LEU A 154 14.26 -20.52 3.46
C LEU A 154 12.76 -20.56 3.69
N HIS A 155 12.19 -19.41 4.08
CA HIS A 155 10.76 -19.18 4.23
C HIS A 155 10.29 -18.25 3.11
N LEU A 156 9.40 -18.74 2.25
CA LEU A 156 8.76 -17.90 1.24
C LEU A 156 7.60 -17.16 1.92
N ILE A 157 7.65 -15.84 1.89
CA ILE A 157 6.66 -14.96 2.50
C ILE A 157 5.86 -14.30 1.38
N PRO A 158 4.61 -14.70 1.16
CA PRO A 158 3.79 -14.08 0.14
C PRO A 158 3.48 -12.64 0.52
N HIS A 159 3.53 -11.74 -0.46
CA HIS A 159 3.15 -10.33 -0.25
C HIS A 159 1.64 -10.19 -0.10
N VAL A 160 0.90 -10.93 -0.91
CA VAL A 160 -0.56 -11.03 -0.84
C VAL A 160 -0.93 -12.50 -0.86
N VAL A 161 -1.80 -12.91 0.05
CA VAL A 161 -2.39 -14.24 0.04
C VAL A 161 -3.74 -14.13 -0.63
N GLY A 162 -3.89 -14.71 -1.82
CA GLY A 162 -5.18 -14.76 -2.52
C GLY A 162 -6.20 -15.58 -1.74
N GLY A 163 -7.40 -15.03 -1.54
CA GLY A 163 -8.56 -15.83 -1.18
C GLY A 163 -9.03 -16.69 -2.38
N GLU A 164 -10.12 -17.44 -2.21
CA GLU A 164 -10.68 -18.36 -3.24
C GLU A 164 -11.05 -17.71 -4.58
N ARG A 165 -11.02 -16.39 -4.67
CA ARG A 165 -11.07 -15.63 -5.93
C ARG A 165 -9.64 -15.19 -6.22
N GLY A 166 -9.02 -15.93 -7.16
CA GLY A 166 -7.66 -15.73 -7.55
C GLY A 166 -7.29 -14.27 -7.76
N LEU A 167 -6.03 -14.01 -7.48
CA LEU A 167 -5.24 -12.82 -7.83
C LEU A 167 -6.04 -11.69 -8.50
N GLU A 168 -6.59 -10.82 -7.73
CA GLU A 168 -6.98 -9.51 -8.20
C GLU A 168 -5.99 -8.46 -7.70
#